data_cff87158cd9d703219e10253f3334ffc
#
_entry.id   cff87158cd9d703219e10253f3334ffc
#
_cell.length_a   1.000
_cell.length_b   1.000
_cell.length_c   1.000
_cell.angle_alpha   90.00
_cell.angle_beta   90.00
_cell.angle_gamma   90.00
#
_symmetry.space_group_name_H-M   'P 1'
#
loop_
_entity.id
_entity.type
_entity.pdbx_description
1 polymer ?
#
loop_
_entity_poly.entity_id
_entity_poly.type
_entity_poly.pdbx_seq_one_letter_code
_entity_poly.pdbx_strand_id
1 'polypeptide(L)'
;DEYNLFPAERIEKDYAATQILTRQQRVVFDDALYIDLGGEASEYTAASNGKLTAYMMMHELDFVVTSDEVLEYYKDTFPMEDLEALLPADLREALADKLFFNTDADGKTTAIALDMTQSRFVAGTGADADPNVQHTYYFFVPAGAPHPEQIVQFLRYSFGL
;
A
#
# COMPACT_ATOMS: atom_id res chain seq x y z
N ASP A 1 -18.94 -10.23 3.19
CA ASP A 1 -17.76 -9.96 4.00
C ASP A 1 -17.56 -8.46 4.11
N GLU A 2 -18.08 -7.88 5.22
CA GLU A 2 -18.09 -6.43 5.47
C GLU A 2 -16.70 -5.82 5.68
N TYR A 3 -15.65 -6.65 5.71
CA TYR A 3 -14.29 -6.22 6.06
C TYR A 3 -13.29 -6.30 4.89
N ASN A 4 -13.66 -6.86 3.75
CA ASN A 4 -12.78 -6.99 2.59
C ASN A 4 -13.01 -5.85 1.60
N LEU A 5 -12.37 -4.70 1.87
CA LEU A 5 -12.44 -3.53 1.00
C LEU A 5 -11.75 -3.76 -0.35
N PHE A 6 -10.69 -4.57 -0.36
CA PHE A 6 -9.86 -4.83 -1.53
C PHE A 6 -9.85 -6.33 -1.88
N PRO A 7 -10.73 -6.81 -2.76
CA PRO A 7 -10.82 -8.22 -3.10
C PRO A 7 -9.56 -8.70 -3.83
N ALA A 8 -8.67 -9.39 -3.12
CA ALA A 8 -7.36 -9.81 -3.58
C ALA A 8 -7.41 -10.61 -4.86
N GLU A 9 -8.28 -11.61 -4.95
CA GLU A 9 -8.38 -12.49 -6.13
C GLU A 9 -8.63 -11.73 -7.43
N ARG A 10 -9.50 -10.73 -7.39
CA ARG A 10 -9.79 -9.90 -8.56
C ARG A 10 -8.61 -9.03 -8.95
N ILE A 11 -7.97 -8.39 -7.96
CA ILE A 11 -6.83 -7.51 -8.19
C ILE A 11 -5.64 -8.30 -8.73
N GLU A 12 -5.36 -9.46 -8.14
CA GLU A 12 -4.31 -10.38 -8.63
C GLU A 12 -4.52 -10.73 -10.11
N LYS A 13 -5.74 -11.13 -10.45
CA LYS A 13 -6.08 -11.53 -11.82
C LYS A 13 -5.94 -10.36 -12.81
N ASP A 14 -6.51 -9.21 -12.48
CA ASP A 14 -6.55 -8.05 -13.36
C ASP A 14 -5.15 -7.46 -13.56
N TYR A 15 -4.36 -7.35 -12.48
CA TYR A 15 -3.00 -6.86 -12.56
C TYR A 15 -2.06 -7.86 -13.23
N ALA A 16 -2.09 -9.13 -12.84
CA ALA A 16 -1.23 -10.16 -13.42
C ALA A 16 -1.42 -10.30 -14.94
N ALA A 17 -2.64 -10.08 -15.44
CA ALA A 17 -2.94 -10.10 -16.87
C ALA A 17 -2.22 -8.97 -17.65
N THR A 18 -1.79 -7.91 -16.99
CA THR A 18 -1.04 -6.79 -17.60
C THR A 18 0.47 -7.00 -17.57
N GLN A 19 0.97 -8.03 -16.86
CA GLN A 19 2.39 -8.27 -16.64
C GLN A 19 2.91 -9.45 -17.45
N ILE A 20 4.17 -9.37 -17.87
CA ILE A 20 4.89 -10.50 -18.46
C ILE A 20 5.59 -11.24 -17.32
N LEU A 21 4.95 -12.30 -16.83
CA LEU A 21 5.47 -13.09 -15.72
C LEU A 21 6.16 -14.35 -16.22
N THR A 22 7.29 -14.73 -15.61
CA THR A 22 7.90 -16.04 -15.81
C THR A 22 7.12 -17.12 -15.06
N ARG A 23 7.41 -18.41 -15.32
CA ARG A 23 6.76 -19.53 -14.63
C ARG A 23 7.00 -19.55 -13.10
N GLN A 24 8.04 -18.84 -12.64
CA GLN A 24 8.41 -18.76 -11.22
C GLN A 24 7.88 -17.51 -10.53
N GLN A 25 7.30 -16.59 -11.29
CA GLN A 25 6.76 -15.33 -10.77
C GLN A 25 5.25 -15.42 -10.64
N ARG A 26 4.74 -14.85 -9.57
CA ARG A 26 3.30 -14.68 -9.34
C ARG A 26 3.03 -13.35 -8.63
N VAL A 27 1.86 -12.83 -8.84
CA VAL A 27 1.32 -11.72 -8.06
C VAL A 27 0.50 -12.31 -6.91
N VAL A 28 0.70 -11.83 -5.70
CA VAL A 28 -0.05 -12.23 -4.52
C VAL A 28 -0.52 -10.98 -3.78
N PHE A 29 -1.80 -10.88 -3.54
CA PHE A 29 -2.40 -9.88 -2.67
C PHE A 29 -2.99 -10.56 -1.43
N ASP A 30 -2.70 -10.03 -0.26
CA ASP A 30 -3.26 -10.49 1.00
C ASP A 30 -4.28 -9.44 1.50
N ASP A 31 -5.55 -9.76 1.44
CA ASP A 31 -6.65 -8.92 1.90
C ASP A 31 -7.18 -9.33 3.27
N ALA A 32 -6.53 -10.26 3.94
CA ALA A 32 -6.91 -10.78 5.25
C ALA A 32 -6.23 -10.06 6.44
N LEU A 33 -5.66 -8.88 6.20
CA LEU A 33 -5.07 -8.05 7.24
C LEU A 33 -6.11 -7.08 7.80
N TYR A 34 -6.22 -7.03 9.11
CA TYR A 34 -7.19 -6.19 9.80
C TYR A 34 -6.54 -5.43 10.95
N ILE A 35 -6.64 -4.11 10.92
CA ILE A 35 -6.12 -3.21 11.95
C ILE A 35 -7.31 -2.43 12.54
N ASP A 36 -7.60 -2.67 13.80
CA ASP A 36 -8.61 -1.97 14.57
C ASP A 36 -7.94 -0.95 15.51
N LEU A 37 -8.23 0.30 15.33
CA LEU A 37 -7.70 1.42 16.12
C LEU A 37 -8.70 1.93 17.16
N GLY A 38 -9.91 1.36 17.19
CA GLY A 38 -11.05 1.89 17.96
C GLY A 38 -11.19 1.40 19.39
N GLY A 39 -10.20 0.71 19.98
CA GLY A 39 -10.39 0.16 21.32
C GLY A 39 -9.21 -0.63 21.87
N GLU A 40 -9.50 -1.63 22.71
CA GLU A 40 -8.48 -2.58 23.15
C GLU A 40 -7.91 -3.32 21.92
N ALA A 41 -6.60 -3.39 21.84
CA ALA A 41 -5.92 -4.06 20.72
C ALA A 41 -6.51 -5.46 20.50
N SER A 42 -7.26 -5.64 19.42
CA SER A 42 -7.87 -6.93 19.12
C SER A 42 -6.79 -7.97 18.81
N GLU A 43 -7.10 -9.25 19.07
CA GLU A 43 -6.20 -10.34 18.66
C GLU A 43 -5.92 -10.31 17.17
N TYR A 44 -6.87 -9.84 16.36
CA TYR A 44 -6.74 -9.68 14.91
C TYR A 44 -5.75 -8.59 14.54
N THR A 45 -5.74 -7.45 15.24
CA THR A 45 -4.75 -6.38 15.04
C THR A 45 -3.35 -6.85 15.38
N ALA A 46 -3.17 -7.55 16.51
CA ALA A 46 -1.89 -8.11 16.91
C ALA A 46 -1.39 -9.15 15.89
N ALA A 47 -2.27 -10.03 15.42
CA ALA A 47 -1.94 -11.03 14.41
C ALA A 47 -1.56 -10.38 13.06
N SER A 48 -2.28 -9.36 12.62
CA SER A 48 -2.00 -8.62 11.39
C SER A 48 -0.67 -7.88 11.46
N ASN A 49 -0.36 -7.22 12.58
CA ASN A 49 0.95 -6.59 12.81
C ASN A 49 2.09 -7.61 12.78
N GLY A 50 1.89 -8.76 13.41
CA GLY A 50 2.86 -9.86 13.37
C GLY A 50 3.10 -10.39 11.96
N LYS A 51 2.05 -10.54 11.19
CA LYS A 51 2.10 -11.00 9.80
C LYS A 51 2.83 -10.00 8.88
N LEU A 52 2.51 -8.71 8.97
CA LEU A 52 3.21 -7.65 8.23
C LEU A 52 4.70 -7.61 8.57
N THR A 53 5.03 -7.69 9.85
CA THR A 53 6.43 -7.70 10.31
C THR A 53 7.17 -8.93 9.77
N ALA A 54 6.54 -10.10 9.80
CA ALA A 54 7.13 -11.32 9.27
C ALA A 54 7.38 -11.24 7.76
N TYR A 55 6.42 -10.76 6.99
CA TYR A 55 6.59 -10.55 5.55
C TYR A 55 7.73 -9.58 5.23
N MET A 56 7.82 -8.48 5.97
CA MET A 56 8.92 -7.52 5.81
C MET A 56 10.28 -8.15 6.14
N MET A 57 10.39 -8.87 7.25
CA MET A 57 11.64 -9.52 7.64
C MET A 57 12.09 -10.62 6.69
N MET A 58 11.15 -11.30 6.04
CA MET A 58 11.43 -12.33 5.03
C MET A 58 11.67 -11.77 3.64
N HIS A 59 11.59 -10.44 3.46
CA HIS A 59 11.65 -9.78 2.15
C HIS A 59 10.59 -10.31 1.15
N GLU A 60 9.38 -10.50 1.64
CA GLU A 60 8.24 -10.96 0.84
C GLU A 60 7.16 -9.88 0.68
N LEU A 61 7.37 -8.68 1.22
CA LEU A 61 6.41 -7.58 1.17
C LEU A 61 6.92 -6.46 0.28
N ASP A 62 6.24 -6.22 -0.83
CA ASP A 62 6.59 -5.16 -1.76
C ASP A 62 5.91 -3.84 -1.41
N PHE A 63 4.61 -3.86 -1.08
CA PHE A 63 3.87 -2.66 -0.70
C PHE A 63 2.64 -2.99 0.14
N VAL A 64 2.09 -1.96 0.74
CA VAL A 64 0.84 -2.00 1.51
C VAL A 64 -0.08 -0.89 1.02
N VAL A 65 -1.37 -1.19 0.89
CA VAL A 65 -2.43 -0.20 0.69
C VAL A 65 -3.32 -0.21 1.92
N THR A 66 -3.55 0.97 2.48
CA THR A 66 -4.28 1.10 3.74
C THR A 66 -5.05 2.42 3.81
N SER A 67 -5.90 2.56 4.84
CA SER A 67 -6.58 3.83 5.13
C SER A 67 -5.63 4.87 5.74
N ASP A 68 -6.08 6.12 5.72
CA ASP A 68 -5.41 7.25 6.38
C ASP A 68 -5.18 7.02 7.88
N GLU A 69 -6.16 6.47 8.58
CA GLU A 69 -6.06 6.16 10.01
C GLU A 69 -4.95 5.13 10.30
N VAL A 70 -4.85 4.09 9.49
CA VAL A 70 -3.83 3.07 9.66
C VAL A 70 -2.45 3.60 9.24
N LEU A 71 -2.37 4.46 8.23
CA LEU A 71 -1.12 5.15 7.90
C LEU A 71 -0.61 5.99 9.07
N GLU A 72 -1.49 6.77 9.72
CA GLU A 72 -1.15 7.54 10.91
C GLU A 72 -0.59 6.66 12.04
N TYR A 73 -1.14 5.47 12.21
CA TYR A 73 -0.66 4.48 13.18
C TYR A 73 0.75 3.97 12.87
N TYR A 74 1.08 3.77 11.59
CA TYR A 74 2.36 3.19 11.18
C TYR A 74 3.46 4.20 10.86
N LYS A 75 3.14 5.46 10.52
CA LYS A 75 4.09 6.42 9.94
C LYS A 75 5.37 6.66 10.74
N ASP A 76 5.29 6.54 12.06
CA ASP A 76 6.42 6.79 12.96
C ASP A 76 7.02 5.50 13.54
N THR A 77 6.41 4.35 13.30
CA THR A 77 6.81 3.07 13.91
C THR A 77 7.20 2.00 12.89
N PHE A 78 6.63 2.05 11.70
CA PHE A 78 6.92 1.07 10.66
C PHE A 78 7.91 1.65 9.65
N PRO A 79 9.06 0.99 9.39
CA PRO A 79 10.05 1.53 8.47
C PRO A 79 9.55 1.49 7.03
N MET A 80 9.58 2.66 6.38
CA MET A 80 9.09 2.87 5.00
C MET A 80 10.18 3.45 4.12
N GLU A 81 10.15 3.07 2.85
CA GLU A 81 11.01 3.64 1.82
C GLU A 81 10.62 5.08 1.49
N ASP A 82 11.63 5.87 1.07
CA ASP A 82 11.41 7.19 0.50
C ASP A 82 10.93 7.07 -0.96
N LEU A 83 9.69 7.44 -1.21
CA LEU A 83 9.09 7.34 -2.54
C LEU A 83 9.72 8.31 -3.54
N GLU A 84 10.27 9.44 -3.11
CA GLU A 84 10.99 10.33 -4.01
C GLU A 84 12.29 9.69 -4.53
N ALA A 85 12.93 8.87 -3.71
CA ALA A 85 14.12 8.12 -4.12
C ALA A 85 13.78 6.88 -4.97
N LEU A 86 12.65 6.24 -4.67
CA LEU A 86 12.22 4.99 -5.32
C LEU A 86 11.65 5.23 -6.73
N LEU A 87 10.85 6.29 -6.89
CA LEU A 87 10.11 6.53 -8.13
C LEU A 87 11.00 7.10 -9.24
N PRO A 88 10.87 6.61 -10.49
CA PRO A 88 11.47 7.26 -11.65
C PRO A 88 10.98 8.70 -11.80
N ALA A 89 11.78 9.54 -12.44
CA ALA A 89 11.53 10.97 -12.56
C ALA A 89 10.16 11.30 -13.18
N ASP A 90 9.77 10.59 -14.24
CA ASP A 90 8.49 10.78 -14.93
C ASP A 90 7.29 10.43 -14.01
N LEU A 91 7.39 9.35 -13.27
CA LEU A 91 6.34 8.91 -12.35
C LEU A 91 6.27 9.83 -11.12
N ARG A 92 7.41 10.24 -10.60
CA ARG A 92 7.50 11.20 -9.49
C ARG A 92 6.89 12.56 -9.85
N GLU A 93 7.10 13.04 -11.05
CA GLU A 93 6.50 14.28 -11.56
C GLU A 93 4.98 14.13 -11.72
N ALA A 94 4.53 13.03 -12.33
CA ALA A 94 3.11 12.77 -12.56
C ALA A 94 2.29 12.58 -11.27
N LEU A 95 2.92 12.09 -10.21
CA LEU A 95 2.28 11.77 -8.93
C LEU A 95 2.68 12.74 -7.79
N ALA A 96 3.35 13.84 -8.10
CA ALA A 96 3.89 14.76 -7.10
C ALA A 96 2.82 15.33 -6.15
N ASP A 97 1.63 15.60 -6.64
CA ASP A 97 0.48 16.11 -5.86
C ASP A 97 -0.18 15.06 -4.96
N LYS A 98 0.19 13.78 -5.13
CA LYS A 98 -0.36 12.65 -4.38
C LYS A 98 0.57 12.12 -3.28
N LEU A 99 1.78 12.65 -3.19
CA LEU A 99 2.75 12.23 -2.19
C LEU A 99 2.36 12.73 -0.80
N PHE A 100 2.47 11.85 0.19
CA PHE A 100 2.31 12.17 1.61
C PHE A 100 3.69 12.25 2.27
N PHE A 101 3.98 13.41 2.86
CA PHE A 101 5.25 13.67 3.53
C PHE A 101 5.09 13.53 5.04
N ASN A 102 6.04 12.88 5.68
CA ASN A 102 6.15 12.80 7.13
C ASN A 102 7.49 13.39 7.58
N THR A 103 7.45 14.16 8.67
CA THR A 103 8.65 14.67 9.34
C THR A 103 8.89 13.85 10.60
N ASP A 104 10.02 13.20 10.69
CA ASP A 104 10.39 12.38 11.83
C ASP A 104 10.87 13.22 13.05
N ALA A 105 11.19 12.54 14.14
CA ALA A 105 11.65 13.19 15.38
C ALA A 105 12.97 13.95 15.21
N ASP A 106 13.78 13.60 14.22
CA ASP A 106 15.05 14.26 13.89
C ASP A 106 14.87 15.44 12.93
N GLY A 107 13.64 15.73 12.54
CA GLY A 107 13.28 16.83 11.65
C GLY A 107 13.49 16.52 10.15
N LYS A 108 13.73 15.26 9.79
CA LYS A 108 13.85 14.83 8.39
C LYS A 108 12.47 14.61 7.80
N THR A 109 12.19 15.28 6.68
CA THR A 109 10.96 15.12 5.91
C THR A 109 11.18 14.13 4.77
N THR A 110 10.30 13.13 4.68
CA THR A 110 10.38 12.05 3.68
C THR A 110 8.99 11.81 3.08
N ALA A 111 8.93 11.55 1.77
CA ALA A 111 7.70 11.09 1.12
C ALA A 111 7.49 9.60 1.41
N ILE A 112 6.67 9.28 2.39
CA ILE A 112 6.48 7.91 2.88
C ILE A 112 5.29 7.18 2.27
N ALA A 113 4.35 7.90 1.68
CA ALA A 113 3.13 7.30 1.15
C ALA A 113 2.62 8.05 -0.09
N LEU A 114 1.72 7.41 -0.81
CA LEU A 114 1.09 7.92 -2.01
C LEU A 114 -0.43 7.76 -1.90
N ASP A 115 -1.17 8.83 -2.16
CA ASP A 115 -2.64 8.80 -2.22
C ASP A 115 -3.12 7.98 -3.41
N MET A 116 -3.77 6.85 -3.13
CA MET A 116 -4.32 5.91 -4.10
C MET A 116 -5.83 6.08 -4.33
N THR A 117 -6.48 7.04 -3.67
CA THR A 117 -7.94 7.14 -3.65
C THR A 117 -8.55 7.25 -5.04
N GLN A 118 -7.87 7.95 -5.95
CA GLN A 118 -8.29 8.11 -7.35
C GLN A 118 -7.68 7.08 -8.31
N SER A 119 -6.96 6.11 -7.79
CA SER A 119 -6.36 5.05 -8.61
C SER A 119 -7.42 4.05 -9.09
N ARG A 120 -7.08 3.34 -10.18
CA ARG A 120 -7.86 2.19 -10.66
C ARG A 120 -7.97 1.09 -9.59
N PHE A 121 -6.95 0.96 -8.76
CA PHE A 121 -6.93 0.00 -7.66
C PHE A 121 -8.09 0.24 -6.68
N VAL A 122 -8.25 1.45 -6.16
CA VAL A 122 -9.31 1.80 -5.21
C VAL A 122 -10.67 1.90 -5.90
N ALA A 123 -10.78 2.65 -6.99
CA ALA A 123 -12.03 2.87 -7.73
C ALA A 123 -12.68 1.55 -8.22
N GLY A 124 -11.88 0.53 -8.48
CA GLY A 124 -12.37 -0.77 -8.92
C GLY A 124 -12.87 -1.69 -7.80
N THR A 125 -12.67 -1.35 -6.54
CA THR A 125 -12.94 -2.25 -5.40
C THR A 125 -14.28 -2.00 -4.72
N GLY A 126 -14.89 -0.82 -4.90
CA GLY A 126 -16.07 -0.39 -4.16
C GLY A 126 -15.74 0.13 -2.75
N ALA A 127 -14.47 0.32 -2.43
CA ALA A 127 -14.03 0.89 -1.15
C ALA A 127 -14.51 2.33 -0.94
N ASP A 128 -14.83 3.02 -2.02
CA ASP A 128 -15.37 4.37 -2.06
C ASP A 128 -16.92 4.40 -2.12
N ALA A 129 -17.57 3.24 -2.05
CA ALA A 129 -19.02 3.14 -2.28
C ALA A 129 -19.89 3.58 -1.09
N ASP A 130 -19.32 3.73 0.11
CA ASP A 130 -20.07 4.24 1.25
C ASP A 130 -19.96 5.77 1.33
N PRO A 131 -21.06 6.52 1.04
CA PRO A 131 -21.04 7.98 1.06
C PRO A 131 -20.87 8.56 2.48
N ASN A 132 -20.97 7.74 3.52
CA ASN A 132 -20.84 8.17 4.92
C ASN A 132 -19.43 7.98 5.47
N VAL A 133 -18.57 7.26 4.76
CA VAL A 133 -17.20 6.96 5.16
C VAL A 133 -16.26 7.49 4.09
N GLN A 134 -15.69 8.67 4.34
CA GLN A 134 -14.67 9.25 3.49
C GLN A 134 -13.29 8.89 4.05
N HIS A 135 -12.71 7.81 3.53
CA HIS A 135 -11.32 7.50 3.79
C HIS A 135 -10.45 7.90 2.59
N THR A 136 -9.26 8.38 2.88
CA THR A 136 -8.17 8.46 1.92
C THR A 136 -7.39 7.16 2.01
N TYR A 137 -7.10 6.54 0.88
CA TYR A 137 -6.34 5.30 0.82
C TYR A 137 -4.93 5.58 0.36
N TYR A 138 -3.97 5.08 1.12
CA TYR A 138 -2.55 5.30 0.90
C TYR A 138 -1.82 4.02 0.58
N PHE A 139 -0.87 4.17 -0.31
CA PHE A 139 0.11 3.16 -0.68
C PHE A 139 1.43 3.52 -0.01
N PHE A 140 2.09 2.57 0.61
CA PHE A 140 3.46 2.73 1.08
C PHE A 140 4.31 1.49 0.80
N VAL A 141 5.62 1.69 0.76
CA VAL A 141 6.61 0.65 0.50
C VAL A 141 7.39 0.40 1.78
N PRO A 142 7.35 -0.81 2.34
CA PRO A 142 8.18 -1.18 3.48
C PRO A 142 9.67 -1.09 3.16
N ALA A 143 10.49 -0.71 4.14
CA ALA A 143 11.93 -0.72 3.98
C ALA A 143 12.44 -2.11 3.61
N GLY A 144 13.29 -2.18 2.59
CA GLY A 144 13.83 -3.45 2.09
C GLY A 144 12.89 -4.24 1.19
N ALA A 145 11.88 -3.61 0.61
CA ALA A 145 11.02 -4.25 -0.39
C ALA A 145 11.84 -4.89 -1.51
N PRO A 146 11.57 -6.17 -1.86
CA PRO A 146 12.48 -6.93 -2.72
C PRO A 146 12.39 -6.61 -4.21
N HIS A 147 11.25 -6.03 -4.67
CA HIS A 147 10.98 -5.87 -6.10
C HIS A 147 10.62 -4.43 -6.50
N PRO A 148 11.56 -3.46 -6.40
CA PRO A 148 11.26 -2.04 -6.68
C PRO A 148 10.75 -1.79 -8.10
N GLU A 149 11.24 -2.53 -9.10
CA GLU A 149 10.76 -2.41 -10.49
C GLU A 149 9.30 -2.85 -10.64
N GLN A 150 8.88 -3.88 -9.92
CA GLN A 150 7.50 -4.36 -9.93
C GLN A 150 6.56 -3.38 -9.21
N ILE A 151 7.03 -2.73 -8.18
CA ILE A 151 6.31 -1.65 -7.47
C ILE A 151 6.01 -0.51 -8.45
N VAL A 152 6.99 -0.08 -9.23
CA VAL A 152 6.83 0.96 -10.26
C VAL A 152 5.80 0.53 -11.31
N GLN A 153 5.84 -0.71 -11.78
CA GLN A 153 4.88 -1.23 -12.75
C GLN A 153 3.45 -1.26 -12.18
N PHE A 154 3.29 -1.64 -10.91
CA PHE A 154 2.00 -1.61 -10.24
C PHE A 154 1.41 -0.18 -10.16
N LEU A 155 2.25 0.81 -9.85
CA LEU A 155 1.83 2.20 -9.80
C LEU A 155 1.44 2.73 -11.19
N ARG A 156 2.19 2.39 -12.23
CA ARG A 156 1.81 2.73 -13.61
C ARG A 156 0.47 2.13 -14.00
N TYR A 157 0.25 0.86 -13.69
CA TYR A 157 -1.05 0.22 -13.89
C TYR A 157 -2.17 0.93 -13.13
N SER A 158 -1.94 1.27 -11.87
CA SER A 158 -2.94 1.86 -10.98
C SER A 158 -3.39 3.24 -11.42
N PHE A 159 -2.51 4.03 -12.03
CA PHE A 159 -2.79 5.39 -12.49
C PHE A 159 -2.89 5.53 -14.02
N GLY A 160 -2.74 4.45 -14.76
CA GLY A 160 -2.82 4.47 -16.22
C GLY A 160 -1.67 5.22 -16.90
N LEU A 161 -0.48 5.14 -16.34
CA LEU A 161 0.74 5.83 -16.79
C LEU A 161 1.71 4.91 -17.51
#